data_313ea05a8269b4ed5830922e892fee8c
#
_entry.id   313ea05a8269b4ed5830922e892fee8c
#
_cell.length_a   1.000
_cell.length_b   1.000
_cell.length_c   1.000
_cell.angle_alpha   90.00
_cell.angle_beta   90.00
_cell.angle_gamma   90.00
#
_symmetry.space_group_name_H-M   'P 1'
#
loop_
_entity.id
_entity.type
_entity.pdbx_description
1 polymer ?
#
loop_
_entity_poly.entity_id
_entity_poly.type
_entity_poly.pdbx_seq_one_letter_code
_entity_poly.pdbx_strand_id
1 'polypeptide(L)'
;MKTRRRKPVKIRLDGDPILTTVCHCVIENEDIGQIVWALRQVIKRDINCVGVSANQVGYDKRIIAYRPNIGLPEIAFMVNPIIRNVTDDEDKFKEGCLSHPGRQKEISRPTGIVLDYEDISGKLHNGVKFNGFEARIIQHEIDHLNGKCGVAL
;
A
#
# COMPACT_ATOMS: atom_id res chain seq x y z
N MET A 1 20.13 16.13 26.00
CA MET A 1 18.76 15.87 25.52
C MET A 1 18.64 14.39 25.16
N LYS A 2 17.91 13.59 25.92
CA LYS A 2 17.71 12.17 25.59
C LYS A 2 16.75 12.09 24.39
N THR A 3 17.26 11.76 23.23
CA THR A 3 16.45 11.43 22.07
C THR A 3 15.57 10.24 22.42
N ARG A 4 14.27 10.47 22.58
CA ARG A 4 13.28 9.40 22.79
C ARG A 4 13.36 8.48 21.55
N ARG A 5 13.97 7.31 21.68
CA ARG A 5 13.94 6.30 20.61
C ARG A 5 12.48 5.96 20.33
N ARG A 6 12.04 6.23 19.10
CA ARG A 6 10.70 5.84 18.65
C ARG A 6 10.59 4.31 18.72
N LYS A 7 9.47 3.80 19.22
CA LYS A 7 9.21 2.35 19.23
C LYS A 7 9.18 1.81 17.80
N PRO A 8 9.66 0.56 17.56
CA PRO A 8 9.53 -0.09 16.27
C PRO A 8 8.07 -0.14 15.80
N VAL A 9 7.85 0.11 14.52
CA VAL A 9 6.51 -0.01 13.91
C VAL A 9 6.12 -1.48 13.84
N LYS A 10 4.93 -1.81 14.35
CA LYS A 10 4.38 -3.17 14.33
C LYS A 10 3.43 -3.32 13.15
N ILE A 11 3.57 -4.42 12.42
CA ILE A 11 2.62 -4.84 11.39
C ILE A 11 1.38 -5.42 12.08
N ARG A 12 0.20 -4.96 11.67
CA ARG A 12 -1.08 -5.55 12.06
C ARG A 12 -1.27 -6.88 11.34
N LEU A 13 -1.64 -7.90 12.09
CA LEU A 13 -1.79 -9.26 11.59
C LEU A 13 -3.26 -9.63 11.40
N ASP A 14 -3.49 -10.70 10.66
CA ASP A 14 -4.79 -11.30 10.44
C ASP A 14 -5.59 -11.41 11.74
N GLY A 15 -6.86 -11.02 11.70
CA GLY A 15 -7.73 -10.90 12.87
C GLY A 15 -7.81 -9.50 13.48
N ASP A 16 -6.89 -8.58 13.14
CA ASP A 16 -7.02 -7.18 13.56
C ASP A 16 -8.15 -6.49 12.77
N PRO A 17 -9.16 -5.92 13.43
CA PRO A 17 -10.32 -5.31 12.76
C PRO A 17 -9.98 -4.20 11.78
N ILE A 18 -8.85 -3.51 11.97
CA ILE A 18 -8.43 -2.44 11.06
C ILE A 18 -8.17 -2.95 9.64
N LEU A 19 -7.79 -4.22 9.48
CA LEU A 19 -7.52 -4.83 8.17
C LEU A 19 -8.77 -5.14 7.36
N THR A 20 -9.93 -5.19 8.00
CA THR A 20 -11.22 -5.47 7.36
C THR A 20 -12.13 -4.25 7.31
N THR A 21 -11.63 -3.08 7.69
CA THR A 21 -12.35 -1.81 7.68
C THR A 21 -11.92 -0.99 6.45
N VAL A 22 -12.89 -0.32 5.81
CA VAL A 22 -12.59 0.64 4.73
C VAL A 22 -11.92 1.88 5.33
N CYS A 23 -10.72 2.20 4.86
CA CYS A 23 -9.96 3.35 5.34
C CYS A 23 -10.57 4.68 4.90
N HIS A 24 -10.45 5.69 5.75
CA HIS A 24 -10.90 7.05 5.49
C HIS A 24 -9.92 7.83 4.61
N CYS A 25 -10.46 8.70 3.76
CA CYS A 25 -9.65 9.64 2.98
C CYS A 25 -8.86 10.58 3.90
N VAL A 26 -7.68 10.96 3.42
CA VAL A 26 -6.91 12.07 3.98
C VAL A 26 -7.58 13.36 3.53
N ILE A 27 -7.87 14.26 4.47
CA ILE A 27 -8.45 15.58 4.17
C ILE A 27 -7.37 16.60 3.85
N GLU A 28 -7.76 17.69 3.20
CA GLU A 28 -6.84 18.77 2.86
C GLU A 28 -6.12 19.31 4.12
N ASN A 29 -4.80 19.53 4.00
CA ASN A 29 -3.92 19.99 5.08
C ASN A 29 -3.81 19.06 6.31
N GLU A 30 -4.27 17.82 6.23
CA GLU A 30 -4.05 16.84 7.29
C GLU A 30 -2.55 16.50 7.40
N ASP A 31 -2.03 16.47 8.62
CA ASP A 31 -0.64 16.03 8.86
C ASP A 31 -0.53 14.51 8.78
N ILE A 32 0.13 14.04 7.74
CA ILE A 32 0.37 12.60 7.49
C ILE A 32 1.81 12.16 7.78
N GLY A 33 2.61 13.04 8.39
CA GLY A 33 4.05 12.80 8.59
C GLY A 33 4.37 11.53 9.36
N GLN A 34 3.60 11.19 10.40
CA GLN A 34 3.80 9.96 11.17
C GLN A 34 3.44 8.71 10.37
N ILE A 35 2.40 8.78 9.53
CA ILE A 35 1.99 7.66 8.68
C ILE A 35 3.06 7.39 7.63
N VAL A 36 3.51 8.42 6.94
CA VAL A 36 4.59 8.33 5.94
C VAL A 36 5.86 7.77 6.57
N TRP A 37 6.22 8.25 7.76
CA TRP A 37 7.38 7.73 8.50
C TRP A 37 7.21 6.22 8.80
N ALA A 38 6.06 5.81 9.32
CA ALA A 38 5.80 4.42 9.68
C ALA A 38 5.87 3.48 8.45
N LEU A 39 5.25 3.87 7.35
CA LEU A 39 5.29 3.11 6.09
C LEU A 39 6.73 2.97 5.58
N ARG A 40 7.49 4.06 5.62
CA ARG A 40 8.89 4.06 5.20
C ARG A 40 9.75 3.14 6.06
N GLN A 41 9.54 3.13 7.38
CA GLN A 41 10.27 2.23 8.28
C GLN A 41 10.02 0.76 7.95
N VAL A 42 8.79 0.39 7.67
CA VAL A 42 8.43 -0.99 7.35
C VAL A 42 9.02 -1.42 6.01
N ILE A 43 8.85 -0.63 4.97
CA ILE A 43 9.31 -1.02 3.62
C ILE A 43 10.85 -1.06 3.53
N LYS A 44 11.56 -0.28 4.35
CA LYS A 44 13.02 -0.27 4.41
C LYS A 44 13.63 -1.46 5.17
N ARG A 45 12.85 -2.19 5.97
CA ARG A 45 13.36 -3.34 6.73
C ARG A 45 13.87 -4.47 5.85
N ASP A 46 13.23 -4.65 4.69
CA ASP A 46 13.55 -5.72 3.75
C ASP A 46 13.36 -5.20 2.32
N ILE A 47 14.40 -5.34 1.50
CA ILE A 47 14.33 -4.96 0.08
C ILE A 47 13.28 -5.77 -0.69
N ASN A 48 12.90 -6.95 -0.19
CA ASN A 48 11.86 -7.78 -0.77
C ASN A 48 10.43 -7.34 -0.37
N CYS A 49 10.30 -6.42 0.59
CA CYS A 49 9.02 -5.79 0.88
C CYS A 49 8.70 -4.77 -0.22
N VAL A 50 7.73 -5.10 -1.06
CA VAL A 50 7.41 -4.31 -2.26
C VAL A 50 6.30 -3.30 -2.05
N GLY A 51 5.49 -3.46 -0.99
CA GLY A 51 4.41 -2.55 -0.68
C GLY A 51 3.85 -2.72 0.73
N VAL A 52 3.22 -1.68 1.24
CA VAL A 52 2.55 -1.63 2.54
C VAL A 52 1.49 -0.54 2.54
N SER A 53 0.36 -0.80 3.20
CA SER A 53 -0.74 0.15 3.36
C SER A 53 -0.80 0.71 4.79
N ALA A 54 -1.41 1.88 4.95
CA ALA A 54 -1.47 2.56 6.24
C ALA A 54 -2.18 1.73 7.33
N ASN A 55 -3.23 0.99 6.99
CA ASN A 55 -3.93 0.16 7.96
C ASN A 55 -3.08 -1.01 8.45
N GLN A 56 -2.15 -1.53 7.65
CA GLN A 56 -1.21 -2.56 8.09
C GLN A 56 -0.23 -2.06 9.19
N VAL A 57 -0.07 -0.77 9.33
CA VAL A 57 0.74 -0.15 10.40
C VAL A 57 -0.10 0.58 11.44
N GLY A 58 -1.42 0.38 11.42
CA GLY A 58 -2.34 0.84 12.47
C GLY A 58 -3.00 2.19 12.22
N TYR A 59 -2.96 2.72 11.01
CA TYR A 59 -3.60 3.99 10.66
C TYR A 59 -4.76 3.80 9.69
N ASP A 60 -5.94 4.28 10.07
CA ASP A 60 -7.15 4.24 9.27
C ASP A 60 -7.19 5.40 8.25
N LYS A 61 -6.24 5.39 7.32
CA LYS A 61 -6.09 6.42 6.28
C LYS A 61 -5.70 5.80 4.94
N ARG A 62 -6.20 6.39 3.87
CA ARG A 62 -5.96 5.93 2.50
C ARG A 62 -4.58 6.39 2.00
N ILE A 63 -3.54 5.74 2.51
CA ILE A 63 -2.15 5.97 2.10
C ILE A 63 -1.47 4.62 1.88
N ILE A 64 -0.72 4.51 0.79
CA ILE A 64 0.12 3.35 0.49
C ILE A 64 1.56 3.79 0.22
N ALA A 65 2.49 2.88 0.46
CA ALA A 65 3.86 2.98 0.02
C ALA A 65 4.23 1.73 -0.78
N TYR A 66 5.00 1.88 -1.84
CA TYR A 66 5.40 0.75 -2.65
C TYR A 66 6.74 1.02 -3.37
N ARG A 67 7.35 -0.03 -3.91
CA ARG A 67 8.56 0.06 -4.73
C ARG A 67 8.20 0.07 -6.20
N PRO A 68 8.43 1.18 -6.93
CA PRO A 68 8.17 1.23 -8.39
C PRO A 68 9.05 0.26 -9.18
N ASN A 69 10.28 0.04 -8.68
CA ASN A 69 11.26 -0.84 -9.32
C ASN A 69 11.73 -1.89 -8.31
N ILE A 70 11.40 -3.15 -8.56
CA ILE A 70 11.73 -4.26 -7.67
C ILE A 70 13.24 -4.42 -7.56
N GLY A 71 13.72 -4.64 -6.33
CA GLY A 71 15.13 -4.78 -6.04
C GLY A 71 15.90 -3.46 -5.93
N LEU A 72 15.26 -2.32 -6.21
CA LEU A 72 15.85 -0.99 -6.05
C LEU A 72 15.29 -0.29 -4.80
N PRO A 73 16.08 0.63 -4.19
CA PRO A 73 15.71 1.26 -2.92
C PRO A 73 14.61 2.32 -3.00
N GLU A 74 14.21 2.74 -4.19
CA GLU A 74 13.20 3.77 -4.39
C GLU A 74 11.86 3.38 -3.77
N ILE A 75 11.22 4.32 -3.09
CA ILE A 75 9.90 4.17 -2.46
C ILE A 75 9.01 5.30 -2.97
N ALA A 76 7.83 4.93 -3.46
CA ALA A 76 6.77 5.86 -3.86
C ALA A 76 5.61 5.80 -2.87
N PHE A 77 4.91 6.91 -2.71
CA PHE A 77 3.72 7.03 -1.87
C PHE A 77 2.53 7.49 -2.71
N MET A 78 1.36 7.00 -2.37
CA MET A 78 0.09 7.49 -2.92
C MET A 78 -0.87 7.80 -1.78
N VAL A 79 -1.46 8.97 -1.84
CA VAL A 79 -2.50 9.44 -0.92
C VAL A 79 -3.82 9.47 -1.66
N ASN A 80 -4.88 8.93 -1.06
CA ASN A 80 -6.22 8.85 -1.65
C ASN A 80 -6.24 8.26 -3.07
N PRO A 81 -5.59 7.11 -3.33
CA PRO A 81 -5.58 6.54 -4.66
C PRO A 81 -6.97 6.05 -5.07
N ILE A 82 -7.35 6.35 -6.31
CA ILE A 82 -8.62 5.93 -6.90
C ILE A 82 -8.36 5.27 -8.25
N ILE A 83 -8.76 4.01 -8.41
CA ILE A 83 -8.72 3.32 -9.69
C ILE A 83 -9.86 3.83 -10.56
N ARG A 84 -9.51 4.46 -11.69
CA ARG A 84 -10.48 5.00 -12.67
C ARG A 84 -10.84 4.00 -13.75
N ASN A 85 -9.86 3.20 -14.16
CA ASN A 85 -10.05 2.20 -15.20
C ASN A 85 -9.06 1.05 -15.04
N VAL A 86 -9.38 -0.10 -15.59
CA VAL A 86 -8.53 -1.30 -15.64
C VAL A 86 -8.55 -1.87 -17.04
N THR A 87 -7.49 -2.58 -17.42
CA THR A 87 -7.44 -3.33 -18.68
C THR A 87 -8.31 -4.57 -18.63
N ASP A 88 -8.75 -5.06 -19.80
CA ASP A 88 -9.56 -6.29 -19.90
C ASP A 88 -8.72 -7.55 -19.66
N ASP A 89 -7.44 -7.52 -20.03
CA ASP A 89 -6.53 -8.64 -19.84
C ASP A 89 -6.08 -8.74 -18.39
N GLU A 90 -5.97 -9.96 -17.91
CA GLU A 90 -5.54 -10.30 -16.57
C GLU A 90 -4.39 -11.29 -16.61
N ASP A 91 -3.55 -11.26 -15.59
CA ASP A 91 -2.56 -12.30 -15.34
C ASP A 91 -2.68 -12.84 -13.90
N LYS A 92 -2.11 -14.02 -13.69
CA LYS A 92 -2.08 -14.68 -12.40
C LYS A 92 -0.67 -14.68 -11.85
N PHE A 93 -0.56 -14.40 -10.55
CA PHE A 93 0.72 -14.39 -9.86
C PHE A 93 0.53 -14.77 -8.38
N LYS A 94 1.51 -15.47 -7.82
CA LYS A 94 1.53 -15.74 -6.37
C LYS A 94 1.85 -14.48 -5.59
N GLU A 95 0.90 -14.03 -4.80
CA GLU A 95 1.07 -12.89 -3.89
C GLU A 95 1.22 -13.37 -2.46
N GLY A 96 2.10 -12.69 -1.71
CA GLY A 96 2.19 -12.77 -0.26
C GLY A 96 1.73 -11.45 0.36
N CYS A 97 1.63 -11.41 1.69
CA CYS A 97 1.25 -10.22 2.43
C CYS A 97 1.91 -10.21 3.81
N LEU A 98 2.43 -9.06 4.23
CA LEU A 98 3.04 -8.89 5.55
C LEU A 98 2.08 -9.21 6.71
N SER A 99 0.78 -8.95 6.52
CA SER A 99 -0.26 -9.23 7.51
C SER A 99 -0.68 -10.70 7.58
N HIS A 100 -0.24 -11.52 6.64
CA HIS A 100 -0.48 -12.97 6.56
C HIS A 100 0.84 -13.72 6.35
N PRO A 101 1.74 -13.75 7.37
CA PRO A 101 3.05 -14.36 7.24
C PRO A 101 2.96 -15.84 6.84
N GLY A 102 3.83 -16.27 5.93
CA GLY A 102 3.91 -17.65 5.46
C GLY A 102 2.79 -18.08 4.52
N ARG A 103 1.81 -17.22 4.23
CA ARG A 103 0.71 -17.50 3.31
C ARG A 103 1.00 -16.89 1.94
N GLN A 104 0.79 -17.69 0.89
CA GLN A 104 0.82 -17.24 -0.50
C GLN A 104 -0.41 -17.76 -1.23
N LYS A 105 -0.92 -16.98 -2.17
CA LYS A 105 -2.05 -17.36 -3.00
C LYS A 105 -1.89 -16.82 -4.41
N GLU A 106 -2.26 -17.64 -5.41
CA GLU A 106 -2.35 -17.18 -6.78
C GLU A 106 -3.57 -16.28 -6.96
N ILE A 107 -3.35 -15.05 -7.41
CA ILE A 107 -4.38 -14.02 -7.58
C ILE A 107 -4.34 -13.51 -9.01
N SER A 108 -5.51 -13.49 -9.67
CA SER A 108 -5.69 -12.85 -10.96
C SER A 108 -5.97 -11.36 -10.80
N ARG A 109 -5.27 -10.54 -11.57
CA ARG A 109 -5.48 -9.08 -11.57
C ARG A 109 -5.37 -8.52 -12.98
N PRO A 110 -6.10 -7.41 -13.28
CA PRO A 110 -5.84 -6.63 -14.49
C PRO A 110 -4.36 -6.27 -14.61
N THR A 111 -3.81 -6.37 -15.81
CA THR A 111 -2.39 -6.10 -16.08
C THR A 111 -2.06 -4.62 -16.11
N GLY A 112 -3.07 -3.77 -16.33
CA GLY A 112 -2.93 -2.32 -16.34
C GLY A 112 -4.07 -1.63 -15.62
N ILE A 113 -3.76 -0.47 -15.02
CA ILE A 113 -4.71 0.37 -14.30
C ILE A 113 -4.48 1.85 -14.64
N VAL A 114 -5.52 2.65 -14.49
CA VAL A 114 -5.46 4.11 -14.55
C VAL A 114 -5.89 4.65 -13.20
N LEU A 115 -5.05 5.50 -12.59
CA LEU A 115 -5.26 6.03 -11.26
C LEU A 115 -5.32 7.56 -11.25
N ASP A 116 -6.11 8.07 -10.30
CA ASP A 116 -5.93 9.40 -9.73
C ASP A 116 -5.39 9.24 -8.30
N TYR A 117 -4.43 10.04 -7.91
CA TYR A 117 -3.89 10.05 -6.55
C TYR A 117 -3.21 11.37 -6.22
N GLU A 118 -2.95 11.61 -4.95
CA GLU A 118 -2.09 12.71 -4.49
C GLU A 118 -0.73 12.14 -4.06
N ASP A 119 0.34 12.88 -4.31
CA ASP A 119 1.63 12.57 -3.69
C ASP A 119 1.70 13.13 -2.26
N ILE A 120 2.79 12.85 -1.54
CA ILE A 120 2.95 13.30 -0.14
C ILE A 120 3.12 14.81 0.00
N SER A 121 3.33 15.54 -1.09
CA SER A 121 3.34 17.02 -1.11
C SER A 121 1.94 17.62 -1.30
N GLY A 122 0.93 16.78 -1.55
CA GLY A 122 -0.43 17.20 -1.84
C GLY A 122 -0.71 17.50 -3.32
N LYS A 123 0.27 17.24 -4.21
CA LYS A 123 0.08 17.42 -5.65
C LYS A 123 -0.78 16.31 -6.23
N LEU A 124 -1.82 16.70 -6.98
CA LEU A 124 -2.70 15.78 -7.70
C LEU A 124 -2.03 15.22 -8.95
N HIS A 125 -2.22 13.93 -9.17
CA HIS A 125 -1.84 13.20 -10.36
C HIS A 125 -3.09 12.51 -10.91
N ASN A 126 -3.57 12.91 -12.07
CA ASN A 126 -4.80 12.40 -12.65
C ASN A 126 -4.53 11.57 -13.92
N GLY A 127 -5.27 10.48 -14.09
CA GLY A 127 -5.20 9.65 -15.28
C GLY A 127 -3.85 8.99 -15.52
N VAL A 128 -3.12 8.64 -14.46
CA VAL A 128 -1.80 8.03 -14.56
C VAL A 128 -1.94 6.53 -14.81
N LYS A 129 -1.23 6.04 -15.83
CA LYS A 129 -1.23 4.63 -16.22
C LYS A 129 -0.11 3.88 -15.54
N PHE A 130 -0.45 2.70 -15.02
CA PHE A 130 0.50 1.73 -14.45
C PHE A 130 0.25 0.37 -15.08
N ASN A 131 1.32 -0.40 -15.32
CA ASN A 131 1.24 -1.71 -15.96
C ASN A 131 2.13 -2.71 -15.21
N GLY A 132 1.94 -4.00 -15.51
CA GLY A 132 2.79 -5.07 -15.04
C GLY A 132 2.82 -5.21 -13.53
N PHE A 133 3.99 -5.51 -12.99
CA PHE A 133 4.14 -5.80 -11.57
C PHE A 133 3.86 -4.58 -10.68
N GLU A 134 4.22 -3.38 -11.13
CA GLU A 134 3.90 -2.13 -10.43
C GLU A 134 2.38 -1.96 -10.26
N ALA A 135 1.61 -2.18 -11.33
CA ALA A 135 0.15 -2.15 -11.26
C ALA A 135 -0.41 -3.20 -10.29
N ARG A 136 0.20 -4.38 -10.23
CA ARG A 136 -0.18 -5.45 -9.31
C ARG A 136 0.02 -5.06 -7.85
N ILE A 137 1.17 -4.51 -7.52
CA ILE A 137 1.49 -4.04 -6.16
C ILE A 137 0.48 -2.97 -5.73
N ILE A 138 0.25 -1.97 -6.56
CA ILE A 138 -0.68 -0.88 -6.26
C ILE A 138 -2.08 -1.42 -5.99
N GLN A 139 -2.58 -2.34 -6.82
CA GLN A 139 -3.89 -2.96 -6.62
C GLN A 139 -3.98 -3.74 -5.31
N HIS A 140 -2.94 -4.50 -4.96
CA HIS A 140 -2.87 -5.23 -3.69
C HIS A 140 -2.99 -4.27 -2.50
N GLU A 141 -2.25 -3.16 -2.52
CA GLU A 141 -2.27 -2.18 -1.44
C GLU A 141 -3.59 -1.40 -1.37
N ILE A 142 -4.20 -1.09 -2.50
CA ILE A 142 -5.54 -0.47 -2.53
C ILE A 142 -6.60 -1.43 -1.98
N ASP A 143 -6.50 -2.73 -2.23
CA ASP A 143 -7.39 -3.72 -1.62
C ASP A 143 -7.36 -3.61 -0.09
N HIS A 144 -6.18 -3.49 0.51
CA HIS A 144 -6.07 -3.26 1.96
C HIS A 144 -6.81 -2.01 2.41
N LEU A 145 -6.72 -0.91 1.68
CA LEU A 145 -7.44 0.33 1.99
C LEU A 145 -8.96 0.14 1.92
N ASN A 146 -9.43 -0.85 1.17
CA ASN A 146 -10.83 -1.21 1.05
C ASN A 146 -11.25 -2.34 2.02
N GLY A 147 -10.38 -2.68 2.97
CA GLY A 147 -10.64 -3.72 3.96
C GLY A 147 -10.58 -5.15 3.39
N LYS A 148 -9.84 -5.36 2.32
CA LYS A 148 -9.74 -6.64 1.59
C LYS A 148 -8.29 -7.12 1.51
N CYS A 149 -8.10 -8.44 1.52
CA CYS A 149 -6.83 -9.06 1.19
C CYS A 149 -7.07 -10.41 0.52
N GLY A 150 -6.69 -10.54 -0.75
CA GLY A 150 -6.88 -11.77 -1.52
C GLY A 150 -6.12 -12.97 -0.93
N VAL A 151 -4.99 -12.71 -0.25
CA VAL A 151 -4.17 -13.75 0.41
C VAL A 151 -4.87 -14.33 1.64
N ALA A 152 -5.80 -13.59 2.26
CA ALA A 152 -6.54 -14.01 3.45
C ALA A 152 -7.62 -15.09 3.17
N LEU A 153 -8.05 -15.21 1.94
CA LEU A 153 -9.17 -16.08 1.52
C LEU A 153 -8.75 -17.52 1.24
#